data_5acbc947de2f04f1cef518d1d2119076
#
_entry.id   5acbc947de2f04f1cef518d1d2119076
#
_cell.length_a   1.000
_cell.length_b   1.000
_cell.length_c   1.000
_cell.angle_alpha   90.00
_cell.angle_beta   90.00
_cell.angle_gamma   90.00
#
_symmetry.space_group_name_H-M   'P 1'
#
loop_
_entity.id
_entity.type
_entity.pdbx_description
1 polymer ?
#
loop_
_entity_poly.entity_id
_entity_poly.type
_entity_poly.pdbx_seq_one_letter_code
_entity_poly.pdbx_strand_id
1 'polypeptide(L)'
;DEFGQIDAVINVAGILRDVIFHKMTQDDWNAVIQVHLKGTFNVSRAAADHFRAQESGSMVHFTSTSGLIGNFGQANYAAAKLGIIGLSKSIALDMARFGVRSNCMSPFAWSRMIGTIPSNTPEQQERLAKIKQMTPAQIAPMCVYLVSDAASEMGVTAQIFGSRMNEQVLFGQNRPIRSI
;
A
#
# COMPACT_ATOMS: atom_id res chain seq x y z
N ASP A 1 -3.18 -17.72 19.15
CA ASP A 1 -3.69 -18.77 20.06
C ASP A 1 -4.90 -18.31 20.89
N GLU A 2 -5.03 -17.01 21.19
CA GLU A 2 -6.16 -16.50 22.00
C GLU A 2 -7.52 -16.60 21.26
N PHE A 3 -7.52 -16.29 19.95
CA PHE A 3 -8.73 -16.29 19.11
C PHE A 3 -8.84 -17.53 18.21
N GLY A 4 -7.82 -18.40 18.18
CA GLY A 4 -7.82 -19.64 17.41
C GLY A 4 -7.61 -19.47 15.90
N GLN A 5 -7.65 -18.23 15.37
CA GLN A 5 -7.47 -17.94 13.94
C GLN A 5 -6.88 -16.55 13.72
N ILE A 6 -6.44 -16.28 12.49
CA ILE A 6 -6.06 -14.95 11.98
C ILE A 6 -6.96 -14.60 10.80
N ASP A 7 -7.66 -13.47 10.82
CA ASP A 7 -8.63 -13.10 9.78
C ASP A 7 -8.02 -12.18 8.72
N ALA A 8 -7.12 -11.29 9.15
CA ALA A 8 -6.55 -10.32 8.25
C ALA A 8 -5.12 -9.90 8.60
N VAL A 9 -4.38 -9.46 7.59
CA VAL A 9 -3.08 -8.78 7.71
C VAL A 9 -3.13 -7.45 7.00
N ILE A 10 -2.79 -6.36 7.70
CA ILE A 10 -2.67 -5.02 7.13
C ILE A 10 -1.23 -4.53 7.25
N ASN A 11 -0.50 -4.49 6.14
CA ASN A 11 0.91 -4.10 6.08
C ASN A 11 1.06 -2.60 5.86
N VAL A 12 1.36 -1.84 6.92
CA VAL A 12 1.43 -0.36 6.92
C VAL A 12 2.86 0.15 7.11
N ALA A 13 3.78 -0.66 7.65
CA ALA A 13 5.13 -0.26 8.01
C ALA A 13 5.88 0.40 6.83
N GLY A 14 6.61 1.47 7.13
CA GLY A 14 7.34 2.19 6.11
C GLY A 14 8.29 3.26 6.63
N ILE A 15 9.28 3.59 5.81
CA ILE A 15 10.26 4.65 6.03
C ILE A 15 10.47 5.46 4.74
N LEU A 16 11.07 6.63 4.85
CA LEU A 16 11.56 7.41 3.72
C LEU A 16 13.09 7.59 3.80
N ARG A 17 13.72 7.48 2.64
CA ARG A 17 15.11 7.85 2.37
C ARG A 17 15.13 8.55 1.01
N ASP A 18 14.50 9.74 0.97
CA ASP A 18 14.31 10.51 -0.25
C ASP A 18 15.63 11.17 -0.65
N VAL A 19 16.18 10.76 -1.78
CA VAL A 19 17.42 11.26 -2.35
C VAL A 19 17.31 11.24 -3.88
N ILE A 20 17.72 12.32 -4.55
CA ILE A 20 17.76 12.35 -6.01
C ILE A 20 18.62 11.20 -6.54
N PHE A 21 18.17 10.55 -7.63
CA PHE A 21 18.68 9.25 -8.07
C PHE A 21 20.20 9.16 -8.19
N HIS A 22 20.86 10.16 -8.79
CA HIS A 22 22.32 10.14 -8.97
C HIS A 22 23.14 10.32 -7.68
N LYS A 23 22.48 10.65 -6.55
CA LYS A 23 23.10 10.77 -5.22
C LYS A 23 22.64 9.67 -4.26
N MET A 24 21.68 8.84 -4.69
CA MET A 24 21.12 7.77 -3.85
C MET A 24 22.19 6.71 -3.57
N THR A 25 22.43 6.45 -2.30
CA THR A 25 23.37 5.41 -1.89
C THR A 25 22.71 4.03 -1.91
N GLN A 26 23.55 2.98 -1.91
CA GLN A 26 23.07 1.60 -1.78
C GLN A 26 22.34 1.40 -0.44
N ASP A 27 22.78 2.08 0.62
CA ASP A 27 22.13 2.01 1.93
C ASP A 27 20.75 2.65 1.92
N ASP A 28 20.57 3.81 1.25
CA ASP A 28 19.25 4.43 1.07
C ASP A 28 18.29 3.52 0.30
N TRP A 29 18.80 2.86 -0.73
CA TRP A 29 18.04 1.88 -1.51
C TRP A 29 17.66 0.68 -0.65
N ASN A 30 18.64 0.01 -0.05
CA ASN A 30 18.46 -1.22 0.70
C ASN A 30 17.52 -1.03 1.90
N ALA A 31 17.67 0.07 2.65
CA ALA A 31 16.83 0.35 3.81
C ALA A 31 15.34 0.42 3.42
N VAL A 32 15.02 1.10 2.32
CA VAL A 32 13.63 1.25 1.85
C VAL A 32 13.09 -0.07 1.32
N ILE A 33 13.84 -0.78 0.48
CA ILE A 33 13.41 -2.10 -0.04
C ILE A 33 13.21 -3.10 1.12
N GLN A 34 14.12 -3.11 2.08
CA GLN A 34 14.06 -4.03 3.23
C GLN A 34 12.80 -3.82 4.07
N VAL A 35 12.47 -2.57 4.39
CA VAL A 35 11.31 -2.27 5.24
C VAL A 35 10.01 -2.45 4.47
N HIS A 36 9.89 -1.85 3.28
CA HIS A 36 8.64 -1.84 2.54
C HIS A 36 8.33 -3.17 1.85
N LEU A 37 9.20 -3.60 0.93
CA LEU A 37 8.90 -4.75 0.07
C LEU A 37 9.17 -6.06 0.81
N LYS A 38 10.36 -6.23 1.36
CA LYS A 38 10.70 -7.46 2.09
C LYS A 38 9.93 -7.59 3.40
N GLY A 39 9.68 -6.48 4.12
CA GLY A 39 8.83 -6.48 5.31
C GLY A 39 7.41 -6.93 5.01
N THR A 40 6.79 -6.39 3.95
CA THR A 40 5.47 -6.83 3.48
C THR A 40 5.47 -8.31 3.10
N PHE A 41 6.47 -8.77 2.36
CA PHE A 41 6.63 -10.19 2.03
C PHE A 41 6.72 -11.06 3.28
N ASN A 42 7.56 -10.71 4.23
CA ASN A 42 7.80 -11.53 5.43
C ASN A 42 6.51 -11.74 6.24
N VAL A 43 5.77 -10.66 6.51
CA VAL A 43 4.52 -10.73 7.28
C VAL A 43 3.45 -11.51 6.51
N SER A 44 3.30 -11.23 5.21
CA SER A 44 2.34 -11.94 4.35
C SER A 44 2.66 -13.42 4.24
N ARG A 45 3.94 -13.77 4.08
CA ARG A 45 4.38 -15.17 4.01
C ARG A 45 4.13 -15.92 5.32
N ALA A 46 4.37 -15.26 6.46
CA ALA A 46 4.10 -15.86 7.77
C ALA A 46 2.60 -16.17 7.99
N ALA A 47 1.71 -15.28 7.52
CA ALA A 47 0.26 -15.49 7.61
C ALA A 47 -0.27 -16.51 6.58
N ALA A 48 0.41 -16.71 5.46
CA ALA A 48 -0.10 -17.48 4.33
C ALA A 48 -0.42 -18.93 4.67
N ASP A 49 0.40 -19.60 5.50
CA ASP A 49 0.16 -20.99 5.90
C ASP A 49 -1.08 -21.11 6.80
N HIS A 50 -1.33 -20.13 7.65
CA HIS A 50 -2.55 -20.05 8.48
C HIS A 50 -3.77 -19.83 7.60
N PHE A 51 -3.76 -18.86 6.72
CA PHE A 51 -4.85 -18.57 5.78
C PHE A 51 -5.17 -19.75 4.88
N ARG A 52 -4.13 -20.44 4.41
CA ARG A 52 -4.30 -21.66 3.62
C ARG A 52 -4.98 -22.78 4.40
N ALA A 53 -4.58 -22.98 5.67
CA ALA A 53 -5.14 -24.06 6.50
C ALA A 53 -6.59 -23.81 6.89
N GLN A 54 -6.97 -22.53 7.11
CA GLN A 54 -8.33 -22.14 7.47
C GLN A 54 -9.23 -21.84 6.24
N GLU A 55 -8.67 -21.88 5.03
CA GLU A 55 -9.36 -21.60 3.75
C GLU A 55 -10.04 -20.23 3.73
N SER A 56 -9.47 -19.27 4.42
CA SER A 56 -9.95 -17.88 4.48
C SER A 56 -8.85 -16.92 4.88
N GLY A 57 -8.96 -15.66 4.49
CA GLY A 57 -8.07 -14.59 4.91
C GLY A 57 -8.08 -13.39 3.99
N SER A 58 -7.66 -12.25 4.52
CA SER A 58 -7.55 -11.03 3.74
C SER A 58 -6.22 -10.31 4.03
N MET A 59 -5.58 -9.85 2.96
CA MET A 59 -4.36 -9.05 3.05
C MET A 59 -4.60 -7.67 2.44
N VAL A 60 -4.17 -6.61 3.14
CA VAL A 60 -4.16 -5.24 2.65
C VAL A 60 -2.75 -4.68 2.74
N HIS A 61 -2.19 -4.27 1.62
CA HIS A 61 -0.83 -3.79 1.51
C HIS A 61 -0.79 -2.31 1.16
N PHE A 62 -0.10 -1.51 1.96
CA PHE A 62 0.03 -0.09 1.72
C PHE A 62 1.05 0.20 0.62
N THR A 63 0.54 0.60 -0.54
CA THR A 63 1.31 1.12 -1.68
C THR A 63 1.35 2.66 -1.64
N SER A 64 1.58 3.31 -2.76
CA SER A 64 1.60 4.77 -2.91
C SER A 64 1.38 5.16 -4.37
N THR A 65 0.83 6.35 -4.60
CA THR A 65 0.85 7.00 -5.93
C THR A 65 2.26 7.17 -6.47
N SER A 66 3.28 7.35 -5.60
CA SER A 66 4.69 7.36 -6.03
C SER A 66 5.11 6.08 -6.74
N GLY A 67 4.56 4.92 -6.33
CA GLY A 67 4.81 3.66 -7.03
C GLY A 67 4.06 3.54 -8.36
N LEU A 68 2.91 4.22 -8.50
CA LEU A 68 2.08 4.16 -9.71
C LEU A 68 2.55 5.10 -10.82
N ILE A 69 2.99 6.31 -10.44
CA ILE A 69 3.32 7.39 -11.40
C ILE A 69 4.74 7.95 -11.24
N GLY A 70 5.50 7.51 -10.23
CA GLY A 70 6.80 8.06 -9.87
C GLY A 70 6.70 9.31 -8.98
N ASN A 71 7.82 9.66 -8.33
CA ASN A 71 7.96 10.90 -7.58
C ASN A 71 9.43 11.31 -7.51
N PHE A 72 9.69 12.62 -7.49
CA PHE A 72 11.04 13.18 -7.43
C PHE A 72 11.76 12.74 -6.16
N GLY A 73 13.00 12.26 -6.31
CA GLY A 73 13.85 11.81 -5.20
C GLY A 73 13.42 10.49 -4.53
N GLN A 74 12.45 9.76 -5.09
CA GLN A 74 11.87 8.56 -4.49
C GLN A 74 12.04 7.30 -5.35
N ALA A 75 13.13 7.14 -6.06
CA ALA A 75 13.34 5.97 -6.92
C ALA A 75 13.28 4.64 -6.13
N ASN A 76 13.91 4.58 -4.95
CA ASN A 76 13.84 3.44 -4.02
C ASN A 76 12.42 3.19 -3.51
N TYR A 77 11.74 4.24 -3.04
CA TYR A 77 10.39 4.16 -2.51
C TYR A 77 9.37 3.79 -3.59
N ALA A 78 9.44 4.43 -4.75
CA ALA A 78 8.57 4.12 -5.88
C ALA A 78 8.72 2.66 -6.34
N ALA A 79 9.97 2.17 -6.46
CA ALA A 79 10.25 0.78 -6.79
C ALA A 79 9.67 -0.19 -5.76
N ALA A 80 9.86 0.07 -4.46
CA ALA A 80 9.31 -0.75 -3.39
C ALA A 80 7.77 -0.77 -3.42
N LYS A 81 7.14 0.39 -3.59
CA LYS A 81 5.67 0.52 -3.59
C LYS A 81 5.01 -0.07 -4.84
N LEU A 82 5.65 -0.01 -6.00
CA LEU A 82 5.21 -0.74 -7.19
C LEU A 82 5.44 -2.26 -7.03
N GLY A 83 6.56 -2.67 -6.43
CA GLY A 83 6.85 -4.06 -6.10
C GLY A 83 5.79 -4.69 -5.19
N ILE A 84 5.28 -3.93 -4.21
CA ILE A 84 4.17 -4.37 -3.34
C ILE A 84 2.90 -4.65 -4.16
N ILE A 85 2.59 -3.85 -5.19
CA ILE A 85 1.44 -4.10 -6.06
C ILE A 85 1.60 -5.42 -6.81
N GLY A 86 2.79 -5.68 -7.38
CA GLY A 86 3.10 -6.94 -8.03
C GLY A 86 2.97 -8.14 -7.07
N LEU A 87 3.54 -8.01 -5.87
CA LEU A 87 3.43 -9.02 -4.81
C LEU A 87 1.96 -9.31 -4.44
N SER A 88 1.17 -8.26 -4.20
CA SER A 88 -0.26 -8.40 -3.84
C SER A 88 -1.06 -9.14 -4.92
N LYS A 89 -0.84 -8.80 -6.20
CA LYS A 89 -1.51 -9.46 -7.33
C LYS A 89 -1.14 -10.93 -7.44
N SER A 90 0.14 -11.26 -7.24
CA SER A 90 0.61 -12.65 -7.25
C SER A 90 0.01 -13.45 -6.09
N ILE A 91 0.00 -12.88 -4.88
CA ILE A 91 -0.66 -13.51 -3.72
C ILE A 91 -2.14 -13.77 -4.01
N ALA A 92 -2.85 -12.78 -4.59
CA ALA A 92 -4.27 -12.93 -4.93
C ALA A 92 -4.53 -14.10 -5.89
N LEU A 93 -3.63 -14.33 -6.85
CA LEU A 93 -3.72 -15.46 -7.79
C LEU A 93 -3.35 -16.80 -7.14
N ASP A 94 -2.21 -16.84 -6.45
CA ASP A 94 -1.68 -18.08 -5.85
C ASP A 94 -2.60 -18.63 -4.75
N MET A 95 -3.22 -17.73 -4.00
CA MET A 95 -4.02 -18.07 -2.83
C MET A 95 -5.53 -18.07 -3.08
N ALA A 96 -5.98 -17.79 -4.31
CA ALA A 96 -7.41 -17.70 -4.68
C ALA A 96 -8.18 -18.98 -4.33
N ARG A 97 -7.60 -20.16 -4.61
CA ARG A 97 -8.23 -21.47 -4.34
C ARG A 97 -8.45 -21.76 -2.86
N PHE A 98 -7.85 -20.99 -1.98
CA PHE A 98 -8.00 -21.08 -0.53
C PHE A 98 -8.87 -19.95 0.05
N GLY A 99 -9.63 -19.24 -0.79
CA GLY A 99 -10.47 -18.12 -0.34
C GLY A 99 -9.72 -16.90 0.17
N VAL A 100 -8.40 -16.80 -0.08
CA VAL A 100 -7.58 -15.69 0.41
C VAL A 100 -7.56 -14.55 -0.59
N ARG A 101 -7.85 -13.35 -0.12
CA ARG A 101 -7.87 -12.12 -0.91
C ARG A 101 -6.66 -11.24 -0.59
N SER A 102 -6.18 -10.50 -1.58
CA SER A 102 -5.07 -9.57 -1.41
C SER A 102 -5.31 -8.30 -2.23
N ASN A 103 -5.30 -7.15 -1.55
CA ASN A 103 -5.56 -5.85 -2.16
C ASN A 103 -4.50 -4.83 -1.74
N CYS A 104 -4.37 -3.76 -2.50
CA CYS A 104 -3.50 -2.63 -2.20
C CYS A 104 -4.28 -1.38 -1.81
N MET A 105 -3.74 -0.63 -0.84
CA MET A 105 -4.20 0.69 -0.44
C MET A 105 -3.13 1.72 -0.75
N SER A 106 -3.48 2.75 -1.53
CA SER A 106 -2.67 3.95 -1.78
C SER A 106 -3.24 5.12 -0.96
N PRO A 107 -2.75 5.33 0.27
CA PRO A 107 -3.28 6.36 1.14
C PRO A 107 -2.75 7.74 0.76
N PHE A 108 -3.57 8.75 1.00
CA PHE A 108 -3.14 10.14 1.01
C PHE A 108 -3.61 10.80 2.31
N ALA A 109 -2.74 10.84 3.32
CA ALA A 109 -3.05 11.41 4.63
C ALA A 109 -1.85 12.15 5.20
N TRP A 110 -2.13 13.14 6.03
CA TRP A 110 -1.10 13.83 6.80
C TRP A 110 -0.35 12.85 7.69
N SER A 111 0.96 12.92 7.63
CA SER A 111 1.85 12.13 8.49
C SER A 111 3.10 12.93 8.83
N ARG A 112 3.86 12.45 9.81
CA ARG A 112 5.18 13.02 10.13
C ARG A 112 6.12 13.05 8.92
N MET A 113 5.98 12.10 8.01
CA MET A 113 6.76 12.04 6.77
C MET A 113 6.43 13.19 5.81
N ILE A 114 5.16 13.62 5.73
CA ILE A 114 4.73 14.75 4.89
C ILE A 114 5.07 16.08 5.56
N GLY A 115 5.22 16.12 6.88
CA GLY A 115 5.57 17.31 7.66
C GLY A 115 6.95 17.91 7.34
N THR A 116 7.79 17.22 6.57
CA THR A 116 9.09 17.72 6.11
C THR A 116 8.99 18.57 4.83
N ILE A 117 7.81 18.72 4.23
CA ILE A 117 7.60 19.53 3.01
C ILE A 117 7.86 21.01 3.35
N PRO A 118 8.75 21.70 2.61
CA PRO A 118 8.97 23.13 2.80
C PRO A 118 7.67 23.94 2.64
N SER A 119 7.46 24.92 3.52
CA SER A 119 6.29 25.79 3.52
C SER A 119 6.67 27.27 3.64
N ASN A 120 7.58 27.69 2.77
CA ASN A 120 8.19 29.03 2.80
C ASN A 120 7.39 30.07 2.02
N THR A 121 6.47 29.65 1.14
CA THR A 121 5.61 30.57 0.37
C THR A 121 4.14 30.47 0.81
N PRO A 122 3.32 31.53 0.58
CA PRO A 122 1.89 31.51 0.90
C PRO A 122 1.15 30.32 0.24
N GLU A 123 1.46 29.99 -1.02
CA GLU A 123 0.86 28.88 -1.75
C GLU A 123 1.24 27.52 -1.13
N GLN A 124 2.48 27.38 -0.67
CA GLN A 124 2.95 26.19 0.04
C GLN A 124 2.24 26.05 1.39
N GLN A 125 2.02 27.15 2.10
CA GLN A 125 1.30 27.18 3.38
C GLN A 125 -0.18 26.78 3.20
N GLU A 126 -0.85 27.32 2.18
CA GLU A 126 -2.23 26.95 1.85
C GLU A 126 -2.35 25.47 1.49
N ARG A 127 -1.45 24.98 0.64
CA ARG A 127 -1.36 23.55 0.31
C ARG A 127 -1.16 22.68 1.55
N LEU A 128 -0.26 23.08 2.43
CA LEU A 128 0.01 22.38 3.68
C LEU A 128 -1.21 22.35 4.60
N ALA A 129 -1.93 23.46 4.71
CA ALA A 129 -3.17 23.54 5.50
C ALA A 129 -4.24 22.58 4.97
N LYS A 130 -4.40 22.45 3.66
CA LYS A 130 -5.29 21.47 3.03
C LYS A 130 -4.85 20.03 3.32
N ILE A 131 -3.56 19.72 3.21
CA ILE A 131 -3.02 18.37 3.47
C ILE A 131 -3.19 17.97 4.94
N LYS A 132 -3.06 18.92 5.89
CA LYS A 132 -3.27 18.67 7.33
C LYS A 132 -4.69 18.19 7.66
N GLN A 133 -5.68 18.48 6.82
CA GLN A 133 -7.06 18.02 7.00
C GLN A 133 -7.25 16.54 6.59
N MET A 134 -6.28 15.98 5.87
CA MET A 134 -6.28 14.57 5.44
C MET A 134 -5.73 13.70 6.55
N THR A 135 -6.59 13.26 7.44
CA THR A 135 -6.18 12.48 8.63
C THR A 135 -6.03 10.98 8.32
N PRO A 136 -5.16 10.25 9.03
CA PRO A 136 -5.07 8.79 8.91
C PRO A 136 -6.39 8.07 9.21
N ALA A 137 -7.24 8.62 10.07
CA ALA A 137 -8.56 8.09 10.39
C ALA A 137 -9.47 7.96 9.17
N GLN A 138 -9.28 8.78 8.14
CA GLN A 138 -10.05 8.73 6.89
C GLN A 138 -9.63 7.57 5.96
N ILE A 139 -8.49 6.93 6.23
CA ILE A 139 -8.00 5.76 5.48
C ILE A 139 -8.59 4.45 6.05
N ALA A 140 -8.77 4.39 7.37
CA ALA A 140 -9.17 3.18 8.08
C ALA A 140 -10.49 2.55 7.58
N PRO A 141 -11.56 3.28 7.24
CA PRO A 141 -12.81 2.69 6.77
C PRO A 141 -12.66 1.79 5.55
N MET A 142 -11.84 2.20 4.57
CA MET A 142 -11.58 1.36 3.39
C MET A 142 -10.76 0.12 3.76
N CYS A 143 -9.81 0.22 4.67
CA CYS A 143 -9.06 -0.94 5.15
C CYS A 143 -9.99 -1.94 5.86
N VAL A 144 -10.90 -1.45 6.71
CA VAL A 144 -11.92 -2.28 7.38
C VAL A 144 -12.83 -2.96 6.35
N TYR A 145 -13.32 -2.21 5.35
CA TYR A 145 -14.12 -2.80 4.27
C TYR A 145 -13.36 -3.91 3.54
N LEU A 146 -12.10 -3.68 3.15
CA LEU A 146 -11.31 -4.66 2.40
C LEU A 146 -11.06 -5.97 3.15
N VAL A 147 -11.11 -5.97 4.48
CA VAL A 147 -10.95 -7.18 5.30
C VAL A 147 -12.28 -7.77 5.77
N SER A 148 -13.41 -7.14 5.46
CA SER A 148 -14.74 -7.59 5.87
C SER A 148 -15.31 -8.72 4.99
N ASP A 149 -16.35 -9.38 5.50
CA ASP A 149 -17.12 -10.39 4.77
C ASP A 149 -17.80 -9.80 3.55
N ALA A 150 -18.31 -8.56 3.62
CA ALA A 150 -18.92 -7.88 2.49
C ALA A 150 -17.97 -7.76 1.28
N ALA A 151 -16.69 -7.47 1.51
CA ALA A 151 -15.69 -7.44 0.43
C ALA A 151 -15.35 -8.86 -0.06
N SER A 152 -15.49 -9.88 0.79
CA SER A 152 -15.33 -11.29 0.43
C SER A 152 -16.47 -11.76 -0.48
N GLU A 153 -17.70 -11.51 -0.10
CA GLU A 153 -18.91 -11.85 -0.87
C GLU A 153 -18.90 -11.20 -2.27
N MET A 154 -18.38 -9.97 -2.37
CA MET A 154 -18.19 -9.28 -3.64
C MET A 154 -16.96 -9.73 -4.44
N GLY A 155 -16.13 -10.64 -3.92
CA GLY A 155 -14.92 -11.11 -4.57
C GLY A 155 -13.85 -10.03 -4.78
N VAL A 156 -13.76 -9.03 -3.89
CA VAL A 156 -12.82 -7.91 -4.03
C VAL A 156 -11.40 -8.37 -3.76
N THR A 157 -10.63 -8.62 -4.82
CA THR A 157 -9.23 -9.04 -4.73
C THR A 157 -8.40 -8.48 -5.90
N ALA A 158 -7.08 -8.46 -5.77
CA ALA A 158 -6.11 -7.94 -6.73
C ALA A 158 -6.31 -6.47 -7.13
N GLN A 159 -7.05 -5.70 -6.34
CA GLN A 159 -7.38 -4.31 -6.65
C GLN A 159 -6.43 -3.32 -5.97
N ILE A 160 -6.39 -2.10 -6.49
CA ILE A 160 -5.62 -0.98 -5.93
C ILE A 160 -6.60 0.14 -5.64
N PHE A 161 -6.82 0.41 -4.36
CA PHE A 161 -7.69 1.50 -3.91
C PHE A 161 -6.83 2.69 -3.46
N GLY A 162 -7.31 3.90 -3.77
CA GLY A 162 -6.82 5.13 -3.18
C GLY A 162 -7.81 5.68 -2.17
N SER A 163 -7.31 6.26 -1.09
CA SER A 163 -8.15 6.96 -0.12
C SER A 163 -7.54 8.31 0.21
N ARG A 164 -8.34 9.37 0.04
CA ARG A 164 -7.96 10.76 0.31
C ARG A 164 -9.16 11.54 0.83
N MET A 165 -9.09 12.03 2.05
CA MET A 165 -10.25 12.65 2.70
C MET A 165 -11.47 11.71 2.68
N ASN A 166 -12.56 12.13 2.06
CA ASN A 166 -13.78 11.33 1.90
C ASN A 166 -13.89 10.67 0.50
N GLU A 167 -12.84 10.78 -0.31
CA GLU A 167 -12.79 10.19 -1.64
C GLU A 167 -12.17 8.79 -1.59
N GLN A 168 -12.83 7.84 -2.26
CA GLN A 168 -12.30 6.52 -2.53
C GLN A 168 -12.12 6.36 -4.04
N VAL A 169 -10.94 5.94 -4.46
CA VAL A 169 -10.57 5.81 -5.87
C VAL A 169 -10.18 4.37 -6.16
N LEU A 170 -10.70 3.79 -7.22
CA LEU A 170 -10.24 2.53 -7.77
C LEU A 170 -9.27 2.81 -8.92
N PHE A 171 -8.02 2.36 -8.80
CA PHE A 171 -7.05 2.51 -9.88
C PHE A 171 -7.25 1.45 -10.97
N GLY A 172 -7.15 1.87 -12.22
CA GLY A 172 -7.16 0.97 -13.37
C GLY A 172 -5.97 0.00 -13.36
N GLN A 173 -6.17 -1.18 -13.93
CA GLN A 173 -5.12 -2.17 -14.08
C GLN A 173 -4.26 -1.86 -15.32
N ASN A 174 -2.95 -2.10 -15.22
CA ASN A 174 -2.06 -2.01 -16.37
C ASN A 174 -2.44 -3.08 -17.40
N ARG A 175 -2.69 -2.66 -18.63
CA ARG A 175 -3.01 -3.55 -19.76
C ARG A 175 -2.49 -2.93 -21.05
N PRO A 176 -2.19 -3.74 -22.08
CA PRO A 176 -1.90 -3.21 -23.40
C PRO A 176 -3.10 -2.39 -23.92
N ILE A 177 -2.81 -1.20 -24.40
CA ILE A 177 -3.83 -0.30 -25.00
C ILE A 177 -3.77 -0.30 -26.51
N ARG A 178 -2.72 -0.88 -27.12
CA ARG A 178 -2.51 -0.98 -28.55
C ARG A 178 -1.58 -2.14 -28.88
N SER A 179 -1.90 -2.89 -29.92
CA SER A 179 -0.96 -3.78 -30.63
C SER A 179 -0.51 -3.12 -31.91
N ILE A 180 0.73 -3.31 -32.32
CA ILE A 180 1.29 -2.88 -33.59
C ILE A 180 1.51 -4.13 -34.45
#